data_7a67c0155970c24aa356b4f46264728c
#
_entry.id   7a67c0155970c24aa356b4f46264728c
#
_cell.length_a   1.000
_cell.length_b   1.000
_cell.length_c   1.000
_cell.angle_alpha   90.00
_cell.angle_beta   90.00
_cell.angle_gamma   90.00
#
_symmetry.space_group_name_H-M   'P 1'
#
loop_
_entity.id
_entity.type
_entity.pdbx_description
1 polymer ?
#
loop_
_entity_poly.entity_id
_entity_poly.type
_entity_poly.pdbx_seq_one_letter_code
_entity_poly.pdbx_strand_id
1 'polypeptide(L)'
;MFKLLKNAFKVKDIRSKILFTVLILFVFRLGAHITVPGVNAKGLSDLSSLPFLNMLNMVSGSAMQNFSIFSMGVSPYITASIIIQLLQMDIVPRFVEWSKQGEVGRKKLNQATRYLTIVLGVAQSMGITAGFNSLSQTGIVNNPTLGTFVMIAVILTAGTMFVTWMGEQITEKGIGNGVSMIIFAGIISRLPGAVKEIYEDYFVNIESSRIWQSVIFIAILVIAILVIVTVVTFFQQAERKIPIQYTKRVSGAPTSSYLPLKVNAAGVIPVIFASSLIATPNAILQAFSSKFAGENWYDIMTKIFSYNTVPGAIIYTVLIVAFTFFYAFVQVNPCLLYTSPSPRDRT
;
A
#
# COMPACT_ATOMS: atom_id res chain seq x y z
N MET A 1 -17.70 20.46 10.85
CA MET A 1 -16.49 20.16 10.09
C MET A 1 -15.87 21.37 9.42
N PHE A 2 -16.60 22.20 8.63
CA PHE A 2 -16.02 23.38 7.96
C PHE A 2 -15.40 24.42 8.92
N LYS A 3 -15.97 24.64 10.12
CA LYS A 3 -15.37 25.53 11.14
C LYS A 3 -14.03 25.02 11.67
N LEU A 4 -13.88 23.68 11.84
CA LEU A 4 -12.63 23.06 12.28
C LEU A 4 -11.54 23.19 11.21
N LEU A 5 -11.87 22.90 9.94
CA LEU A 5 -10.96 23.12 8.82
C LEU A 5 -10.52 24.59 8.71
N LYS A 6 -11.47 25.53 8.77
CA LYS A 6 -11.17 26.97 8.72
C LYS A 6 -10.26 27.42 9.88
N ASN A 7 -10.46 26.86 11.07
CA ASN A 7 -9.61 27.15 12.23
C ASN A 7 -8.23 26.49 12.12
N ALA A 8 -8.13 25.27 11.57
CA ALA A 8 -6.86 24.60 11.29
C ALA A 8 -5.99 25.42 10.31
N PHE A 9 -6.59 26.00 9.27
CA PHE A 9 -5.88 26.88 8.33
C PHE A 9 -5.43 28.23 8.92
N LYS A 10 -6.02 28.66 10.05
CA LYS A 10 -5.58 29.88 10.75
C LYS A 10 -4.28 29.69 11.53
N VAL A 11 -3.99 28.47 11.98
CA VAL A 11 -2.75 28.16 12.71
C VAL A 11 -1.60 28.01 11.71
N LYS A 12 -0.60 28.91 11.82
CA LYS A 12 0.54 28.99 10.88
C LYS A 12 1.28 27.66 10.70
N ASP A 13 1.51 26.92 11.80
CA ASP A 13 2.19 25.61 11.77
C ASP A 13 1.41 24.55 11.00
N ILE A 14 0.12 24.44 11.23
CA ILE A 14 -0.74 23.46 10.56
C ILE A 14 -0.84 23.78 9.07
N ARG A 15 -1.00 25.05 8.73
CA ARG A 15 -1.04 25.51 7.35
C ARG A 15 0.26 25.17 6.61
N SER A 16 1.43 25.41 7.24
CA SER A 16 2.72 25.08 6.66
C SER A 16 2.86 23.59 6.38
N LYS A 17 2.46 22.73 7.32
CA LYS A 17 2.47 21.27 7.17
C LYS A 17 1.53 20.77 6.07
N ILE A 18 0.31 21.35 5.96
CA ILE A 18 -0.63 21.02 4.89
C ILE A 18 -0.05 21.39 3.53
N LEU A 19 0.46 22.63 3.39
CA LEU A 19 1.05 23.13 2.15
C LEU A 19 2.24 22.29 1.71
N PHE A 20 3.12 21.93 2.63
CA PHE A 20 4.26 21.06 2.38
C PHE A 20 3.82 19.68 1.89
N THR A 21 2.83 19.06 2.54
CA THR A 21 2.29 17.76 2.12
C THR A 21 1.69 17.83 0.72
N VAL A 22 0.87 18.85 0.43
CA VAL A 22 0.26 19.04 -0.90
C VAL A 22 1.34 19.26 -1.97
N LEU A 23 2.38 20.03 -1.66
CA LEU A 23 3.48 20.28 -2.59
C LEU A 23 4.22 18.98 -2.94
N ILE A 24 4.54 18.14 -1.96
CA ILE A 24 5.19 16.85 -2.22
C ILE A 24 4.28 15.92 -3.03
N LEU A 25 2.98 15.87 -2.73
CA LEU A 25 2.02 15.08 -3.50
C LEU A 25 1.90 15.58 -4.95
N PHE A 26 2.00 16.89 -5.16
CA PHE A 26 2.04 17.47 -6.51
C PHE A 26 3.29 17.04 -7.27
N VAL A 27 4.47 17.08 -6.63
CA VAL A 27 5.73 16.59 -7.23
C VAL A 27 5.63 15.10 -7.56
N PHE A 28 5.07 14.29 -6.64
CA PHE A 28 4.81 12.87 -6.90
C PHE A 28 3.91 12.68 -8.14
N ARG A 29 2.87 13.49 -8.28
CA ARG A 29 1.97 13.41 -9.44
C ARG A 29 2.65 13.80 -10.75
N LEU A 30 3.48 14.83 -10.76
CA LEU A 30 4.28 15.21 -11.92
C LEU A 30 5.22 14.06 -12.35
N GLY A 31 5.95 13.47 -11.40
CA GLY A 31 6.85 12.36 -11.68
C GLY A 31 6.15 11.10 -12.19
N ALA A 32 4.89 10.88 -11.82
CA ALA A 32 4.08 9.77 -12.33
C ALA A 32 3.74 9.88 -13.83
N HIS A 33 3.94 11.03 -14.46
CA HIS A 33 3.76 11.25 -15.91
C HIS A 33 5.06 11.20 -16.70
N ILE A 34 6.23 11.16 -16.04
CA ILE A 34 7.53 11.09 -16.70
C ILE A 34 7.82 9.63 -17.06
N THR A 35 7.75 9.27 -18.33
CA THR A 35 8.02 7.91 -18.80
C THR A 35 9.50 7.55 -18.70
N VAL A 36 9.79 6.27 -18.47
CA VAL A 36 11.16 5.74 -18.45
C VAL A 36 11.73 5.77 -19.87
N PRO A 37 12.93 6.32 -20.08
CA PRO A 37 13.56 6.34 -21.40
C PRO A 37 13.81 4.91 -21.92
N GLY A 38 13.61 4.70 -23.21
CA GLY A 38 13.77 3.39 -23.85
C GLY A 38 12.55 2.48 -23.79
N VAL A 39 11.43 2.95 -23.24
CA VAL A 39 10.17 2.21 -23.15
C VAL A 39 9.11 2.85 -24.04
N ASN A 40 8.40 2.02 -24.82
CA ASN A 40 7.24 2.46 -25.60
C ASN A 40 5.95 2.23 -24.81
N ALA A 41 5.44 3.30 -24.20
CA ALA A 41 4.23 3.25 -23.38
C ALA A 41 2.95 2.84 -24.18
N LYS A 42 2.95 2.98 -25.51
CA LYS A 42 1.82 2.58 -26.35
C LYS A 42 1.59 1.06 -26.35
N GLY A 43 2.65 0.25 -26.21
CA GLY A 43 2.51 -1.20 -26.08
C GLY A 43 1.93 -1.65 -24.75
N LEU A 44 1.84 -0.75 -23.77
CA LEU A 44 1.25 -1.04 -22.47
C LEU A 44 -0.28 -0.88 -22.44
N SER A 45 -0.84 -0.09 -23.37
CA SER A 45 -2.30 0.07 -23.49
C SER A 45 -2.99 -1.24 -23.84
N ASP A 46 -2.33 -2.12 -24.60
CA ASP A 46 -2.83 -3.42 -24.98
C ASP A 46 -2.89 -4.40 -23.77
N LEU A 47 -2.06 -4.16 -22.77
CA LEU A 47 -1.98 -4.94 -21.53
C LEU A 47 -2.89 -4.38 -20.42
N SER A 48 -3.55 -3.23 -20.64
CA SER A 48 -4.42 -2.58 -19.64
C SER A 48 -5.63 -3.45 -19.25
N SER A 49 -5.99 -4.43 -20.07
CA SER A 49 -7.05 -5.41 -19.78
C SER A 49 -6.64 -6.46 -18.73
N LEU A 50 -5.36 -6.56 -18.37
CA LEU A 50 -4.91 -7.55 -17.38
C LEU A 50 -5.25 -7.10 -15.95
N PRO A 51 -5.99 -7.93 -15.17
CA PRO A 51 -6.42 -7.59 -13.81
C PRO A 51 -5.26 -7.24 -12.85
N PHE A 52 -4.12 -7.92 -13.04
CA PHE A 52 -2.90 -7.67 -12.27
C PHE A 52 -2.36 -6.24 -12.48
N LEU A 53 -2.34 -5.76 -13.72
CA LEU A 53 -1.94 -4.38 -14.04
C LEU A 53 -2.87 -3.35 -13.43
N ASN A 54 -4.16 -3.61 -13.45
CA ASN A 54 -5.13 -2.72 -12.82
C ASN A 54 -4.87 -2.57 -11.31
N MET A 55 -4.50 -3.65 -10.64
CA MET A 55 -4.18 -3.62 -9.21
C MET A 55 -2.87 -2.86 -8.93
N LEU A 56 -1.80 -3.12 -9.69
CA LEU A 56 -0.56 -2.35 -9.59
C LEU A 56 -0.79 -0.86 -9.88
N ASN A 57 -1.63 -0.56 -10.88
CA ASN A 57 -2.03 0.80 -11.19
C ASN A 57 -2.78 1.48 -10.04
N MET A 58 -3.62 0.75 -9.29
CA MET A 58 -4.31 1.33 -8.12
C MET A 58 -3.32 1.81 -7.06
N VAL A 59 -2.28 1.03 -6.78
CA VAL A 59 -1.27 1.39 -5.76
C VAL A 59 -0.29 2.43 -6.27
N SER A 60 0.09 2.40 -7.56
CA SER A 60 1.04 3.34 -8.18
C SER A 60 0.40 4.63 -8.70
N GLY A 61 -0.92 4.80 -8.61
CA GLY A 61 -1.62 5.99 -9.05
C GLY A 61 -1.56 6.25 -10.56
N SER A 62 -1.75 5.21 -11.38
CA SER A 62 -1.63 5.21 -12.85
C SER A 62 -0.20 5.40 -13.37
N ALA A 63 0.81 5.45 -12.51
CA ALA A 63 2.21 5.56 -12.91
C ALA A 63 2.65 4.36 -13.75
N MET A 64 2.04 3.19 -13.51
CA MET A 64 2.33 1.95 -14.23
C MET A 64 1.79 1.97 -15.67
N GLN A 65 0.62 2.56 -15.92
CA GLN A 65 0.07 2.68 -17.28
C GLN A 65 0.98 3.47 -18.21
N ASN A 66 1.68 4.47 -17.66
CA ASN A 66 2.62 5.29 -18.41
C ASN A 66 4.05 4.75 -18.35
N PHE A 67 4.28 3.62 -17.69
CA PHE A 67 5.61 3.10 -17.34
C PHE A 67 6.55 4.22 -16.88
N SER A 68 6.06 5.01 -15.92
CA SER A 68 6.78 6.17 -15.41
C SER A 68 7.92 5.77 -14.47
N ILE A 69 8.78 6.71 -14.15
CA ILE A 69 9.87 6.53 -13.17
C ILE A 69 9.33 6.03 -11.83
N PHE A 70 8.07 6.38 -11.48
CA PHE A 70 7.41 5.97 -10.23
C PHE A 70 6.47 4.77 -10.41
N SER A 71 6.60 3.99 -11.49
CA SER A 71 5.72 2.84 -11.78
C SER A 71 5.66 1.82 -10.66
N MET A 72 6.76 1.56 -9.98
CA MET A 72 6.79 0.65 -8.83
C MET A 72 6.25 1.29 -7.55
N GLY A 73 6.09 2.62 -7.50
CA GLY A 73 5.63 3.35 -6.33
C GLY A 73 6.43 3.01 -5.07
N VAL A 74 5.73 2.75 -3.97
CA VAL A 74 6.31 2.37 -2.66
C VAL A 74 6.30 0.85 -2.41
N SER A 75 5.87 0.02 -3.38
CA SER A 75 5.69 -1.43 -3.21
C SER A 75 6.95 -2.16 -2.71
N PRO A 76 8.16 -1.96 -3.28
CA PRO A 76 9.39 -2.60 -2.78
C PRO A 76 9.73 -2.20 -1.34
N TYR A 77 9.48 -0.94 -0.98
CA TYR A 77 9.69 -0.45 0.39
C TYR A 77 8.73 -1.10 1.39
N ILE A 78 7.46 -1.25 1.02
CA ILE A 78 6.48 -1.92 1.88
C ILE A 78 6.92 -3.36 2.12
N THR A 79 7.28 -4.10 1.07
CA THR A 79 7.75 -5.48 1.20
C THR A 79 9.00 -5.57 2.07
N ALA A 80 9.98 -4.68 1.88
CA ALA A 80 11.18 -4.60 2.71
C ALA A 80 10.85 -4.32 4.19
N SER A 81 9.93 -3.37 4.43
CA SER A 81 9.49 -3.02 5.78
C SER A 81 8.83 -4.20 6.50
N ILE A 82 8.02 -4.98 5.78
CA ILE A 82 7.40 -6.21 6.30
C ILE A 82 8.47 -7.23 6.70
N ILE A 83 9.41 -7.50 5.79
CA ILE A 83 10.48 -8.48 6.05
C ILE A 83 11.28 -8.06 7.29
N ILE A 84 11.66 -6.80 7.40
CA ILE A 84 12.37 -6.30 8.57
C ILE A 84 11.53 -6.40 9.84
N GLN A 85 10.23 -6.10 9.80
CA GLN A 85 9.32 -6.27 10.95
C GLN A 85 9.20 -7.75 11.37
N LEU A 86 9.13 -8.67 10.42
CA LEU A 86 9.13 -10.11 10.71
C LEU A 86 10.45 -10.54 11.34
N LEU A 87 11.58 -10.08 10.83
CA LEU A 87 12.90 -10.41 11.37
C LEU A 87 13.15 -9.85 12.78
N GLN A 88 12.44 -8.79 13.18
CA GLN A 88 12.46 -8.24 14.55
C GLN A 88 11.75 -9.13 15.57
N MET A 89 10.94 -10.09 15.15
CA MET A 89 10.14 -10.96 16.01
C MET A 89 10.91 -12.25 16.38
N ASP A 90 11.98 -12.08 17.13
CA ASP A 90 12.83 -13.18 17.67
C ASP A 90 13.46 -14.12 16.62
N ILE A 91 13.41 -13.76 15.31
CA ILE A 91 14.04 -14.54 14.25
C ILE A 91 15.54 -14.22 14.17
N VAL A 92 15.89 -12.94 14.20
CA VAL A 92 17.29 -12.49 14.13
C VAL A 92 17.64 -11.68 15.39
N PRO A 93 18.52 -12.18 16.28
CA PRO A 93 18.83 -11.53 17.56
C PRO A 93 19.26 -10.07 17.42
N ARG A 94 20.05 -9.73 16.39
CA ARG A 94 20.49 -8.35 16.12
C ARG A 94 19.35 -7.38 15.86
N PHE A 95 18.32 -7.79 15.12
CA PHE A 95 17.16 -6.93 14.86
C PHE A 95 16.29 -6.76 16.11
N VAL A 96 16.19 -7.80 16.93
CA VAL A 96 15.52 -7.74 18.24
C VAL A 96 16.23 -6.75 19.18
N GLU A 97 17.57 -6.80 19.25
CA GLU A 97 18.35 -5.84 20.03
C GLU A 97 18.13 -4.40 19.55
N TRP A 98 18.15 -4.17 18.24
CA TRP A 98 17.91 -2.83 17.68
C TRP A 98 16.49 -2.33 17.99
N SER A 99 15.48 -3.22 17.98
CA SER A 99 14.11 -2.83 18.34
C SER A 99 13.99 -2.34 19.79
N LYS A 100 14.84 -2.84 20.70
CA LYS A 100 14.89 -2.47 22.11
C LYS A 100 15.73 -1.20 22.40
N GLN A 101 16.57 -0.77 21.44
CA GLN A 101 17.48 0.40 21.60
C GLN A 101 16.79 1.77 21.38
N GLY A 102 15.46 1.84 21.26
CA GLY A 102 14.72 3.09 21.08
C GLY A 102 15.03 3.81 19.77
N GLU A 103 15.30 5.13 19.79
CA GLU A 103 15.51 5.91 18.56
C GLU A 103 16.75 5.50 17.76
N VAL A 104 17.84 5.15 18.42
CA VAL A 104 19.09 4.73 17.74
C VAL A 104 18.86 3.42 16.98
N GLY A 105 18.15 2.48 17.61
CA GLY A 105 17.81 1.22 16.97
C GLY A 105 16.83 1.40 15.81
N ARG A 106 15.84 2.27 15.93
CA ARG A 106 14.92 2.61 14.83
C ARG A 106 15.63 3.17 13.61
N LYS A 107 16.66 4.02 13.80
CA LYS A 107 17.47 4.53 12.68
C LYS A 107 18.20 3.40 11.96
N LYS A 108 18.77 2.43 12.69
CA LYS A 108 19.45 1.27 12.10
C LYS A 108 18.46 0.37 11.32
N LEU A 109 17.28 0.13 11.89
CA LEU A 109 16.21 -0.64 11.23
C LEU A 109 15.73 0.04 9.94
N ASN A 110 15.54 1.35 9.96
CA ASN A 110 15.17 2.11 8.76
C ASN A 110 16.27 2.04 7.68
N GLN A 111 17.54 2.08 8.07
CA GLN A 111 18.66 1.88 7.13
C GLN A 111 18.62 0.47 6.52
N ALA A 112 18.45 -0.57 7.34
CA ALA A 112 18.32 -1.95 6.84
C ALA A 112 17.13 -2.09 5.88
N THR A 113 15.99 -1.47 6.19
CA THR A 113 14.83 -1.43 5.30
C THR A 113 15.17 -0.78 3.97
N ARG A 114 15.88 0.35 3.96
CA ARG A 114 16.29 1.03 2.71
C ARG A 114 17.22 0.18 1.86
N TYR A 115 18.20 -0.50 2.45
CA TYR A 115 19.09 -1.40 1.70
C TYR A 115 18.30 -2.58 1.11
N LEU A 116 17.43 -3.18 1.89
CA LEU A 116 16.58 -4.27 1.40
C LEU A 116 15.62 -3.79 0.30
N THR A 117 15.12 -2.55 0.40
CA THR A 117 14.29 -1.91 -0.64
C THR A 117 15.03 -1.81 -1.97
N ILE A 118 16.32 -1.45 -1.96
CA ILE A 118 17.12 -1.37 -3.19
C ILE A 118 17.25 -2.74 -3.83
N VAL A 119 17.58 -3.77 -3.05
CA VAL A 119 17.74 -5.15 -3.56
C VAL A 119 16.43 -5.66 -4.14
N LEU A 120 15.33 -5.52 -3.40
CA LEU A 120 14.01 -5.94 -3.86
C LEU A 120 13.52 -5.08 -5.04
N GLY A 121 13.83 -3.79 -5.04
CA GLY A 121 13.50 -2.88 -6.12
C GLY A 121 14.14 -3.29 -7.45
N VAL A 122 15.43 -3.61 -7.45
CA VAL A 122 16.14 -4.11 -8.64
C VAL A 122 15.55 -5.44 -9.10
N ALA A 123 15.34 -6.38 -8.19
CA ALA A 123 14.78 -7.70 -8.53
C ALA A 123 13.36 -7.60 -9.11
N GLN A 124 12.49 -6.82 -8.48
CA GLN A 124 11.10 -6.63 -8.92
C GLN A 124 11.02 -5.84 -10.24
N SER A 125 11.83 -4.79 -10.41
CA SER A 125 11.84 -4.00 -11.64
C SER A 125 12.31 -4.80 -12.84
N MET A 126 13.33 -5.64 -12.68
CA MET A 126 13.76 -6.58 -13.73
C MET A 126 12.63 -7.57 -14.07
N GLY A 127 11.99 -8.17 -13.06
CA GLY A 127 10.89 -9.10 -13.24
C GLY A 127 9.70 -8.49 -13.98
N ILE A 128 9.28 -7.29 -13.56
CA ILE A 128 8.16 -6.58 -14.18
C ILE A 128 8.48 -6.18 -15.62
N THR A 129 9.66 -5.62 -15.85
CA THR A 129 10.07 -5.18 -17.20
C THR A 129 10.20 -6.37 -18.16
N ALA A 130 10.80 -7.47 -17.72
CA ALA A 130 10.90 -8.70 -18.52
C ALA A 130 9.51 -9.32 -18.76
N GLY A 131 8.65 -9.38 -17.73
CA GLY A 131 7.28 -9.89 -17.85
C GLY A 131 6.46 -9.11 -18.87
N PHE A 132 6.48 -7.79 -18.79
CA PHE A 132 5.73 -6.95 -19.75
C PHE A 132 6.28 -7.01 -21.16
N ASN A 133 7.60 -7.11 -21.30
CA ASN A 133 8.20 -7.27 -22.62
C ASN A 133 7.83 -8.61 -23.26
N SER A 134 7.64 -9.68 -22.48
CA SER A 134 7.23 -11.00 -22.98
C SER A 134 5.72 -11.09 -23.28
N LEU A 135 4.90 -10.34 -22.58
CA LEU A 135 3.44 -10.33 -22.74
C LEU A 135 2.96 -9.41 -23.87
N SER A 136 3.72 -8.37 -24.20
CA SER A 136 3.41 -7.44 -25.30
C SER A 136 3.77 -8.07 -26.63
N GLN A 137 2.84 -8.10 -27.58
CA GLN A 137 3.07 -8.62 -28.95
C GLN A 137 4.14 -7.83 -29.70
N THR A 138 4.28 -6.53 -29.42
CA THR A 138 5.23 -5.62 -30.07
C THR A 138 6.51 -5.37 -29.28
N GLY A 139 6.59 -5.92 -28.03
CA GLY A 139 7.65 -5.56 -27.09
C GLY A 139 7.48 -4.12 -26.54
N ILE A 140 7.71 -3.95 -25.24
CA ILE A 140 7.65 -2.62 -24.61
C ILE A 140 9.00 -1.92 -24.66
N VAL A 141 10.08 -2.70 -24.68
CA VAL A 141 11.45 -2.19 -24.71
C VAL A 141 11.91 -2.07 -26.18
N ASN A 142 12.27 -0.85 -26.59
CA ASN A 142 12.67 -0.56 -27.99
C ASN A 142 13.84 -1.43 -28.47
N ASN A 143 14.81 -1.73 -27.59
CA ASN A 143 15.94 -2.62 -27.86
C ASN A 143 16.11 -3.56 -26.64
N PRO A 144 15.63 -4.80 -26.68
CA PRO A 144 15.69 -5.72 -25.55
C PRO A 144 17.10 -6.30 -25.35
N THR A 145 18.04 -5.48 -24.91
CA THR A 145 19.38 -5.91 -24.50
C THR A 145 19.48 -5.97 -22.96
N LEU A 146 20.37 -6.80 -22.43
CA LEU A 146 20.60 -6.87 -20.99
C LEU A 146 20.92 -5.49 -20.39
N GLY A 147 21.68 -4.66 -21.11
CA GLY A 147 22.00 -3.32 -20.67
C GLY A 147 20.77 -2.43 -20.51
N THR A 148 19.80 -2.51 -21.45
CA THR A 148 18.55 -1.74 -21.38
C THR A 148 17.68 -2.19 -20.18
N PHE A 149 17.59 -3.49 -19.92
CA PHE A 149 16.87 -3.98 -18.74
C PHE A 149 17.50 -3.51 -17.42
N VAL A 150 18.83 -3.56 -17.33
CA VAL A 150 19.55 -3.05 -16.14
C VAL A 150 19.36 -1.54 -15.99
N MET A 151 19.42 -0.77 -17.08
CA MET A 151 19.18 0.68 -17.05
C MET A 151 17.76 1.00 -16.53
N ILE A 152 16.74 0.32 -17.07
CA ILE A 152 15.35 0.50 -16.63
C ILE A 152 15.21 0.12 -15.14
N ALA A 153 15.82 -1.01 -14.73
CA ALA A 153 15.78 -1.45 -13.35
C ALA A 153 16.40 -0.43 -12.37
N VAL A 154 17.52 0.17 -12.75
CA VAL A 154 18.16 1.23 -11.95
C VAL A 154 17.28 2.47 -11.87
N ILE A 155 16.68 2.91 -12.98
CA ILE A 155 15.79 4.08 -13.02
C ILE A 155 14.56 3.86 -12.14
N LEU A 156 13.88 2.71 -12.27
CA LEU A 156 12.70 2.36 -11.47
C LEU A 156 13.02 2.25 -9.97
N THR A 157 14.17 1.66 -9.65
CA THR A 157 14.62 1.56 -8.25
C THR A 157 14.96 2.93 -7.67
N ALA A 158 15.64 3.78 -8.43
CA ALA A 158 15.90 5.17 -8.03
C ALA A 158 14.59 5.95 -7.83
N GLY A 159 13.61 5.75 -8.71
CA GLY A 159 12.26 6.31 -8.56
C GLY A 159 11.59 5.85 -7.27
N THR A 160 11.64 4.56 -6.95
CA THR A 160 11.10 4.01 -5.69
C THR A 160 11.78 4.63 -4.46
N MET A 161 13.11 4.75 -4.48
CA MET A 161 13.86 5.36 -3.38
C MET A 161 13.49 6.84 -3.21
N PHE A 162 13.30 7.56 -4.31
CA PHE A 162 12.86 8.96 -4.27
C PHE A 162 11.43 9.10 -3.72
N VAL A 163 10.49 8.24 -4.14
CA VAL A 163 9.12 8.23 -3.60
C VAL A 163 9.12 7.88 -2.11
N THR A 164 9.95 6.92 -1.69
CA THR A 164 10.12 6.56 -0.28
C THR A 164 10.65 7.75 0.53
N TRP A 165 11.68 8.44 0.02
CA TRP A 165 12.22 9.65 0.63
C TRP A 165 11.16 10.75 0.75
N MET A 166 10.34 10.97 -0.29
CA MET A 166 9.21 11.90 -0.22
C MET A 166 8.22 11.53 0.88
N GLY A 167 7.92 10.23 1.03
CA GLY A 167 7.07 9.72 2.11
C GLY A 167 7.66 9.99 3.50
N GLU A 168 8.95 9.80 3.68
CA GLU A 168 9.65 10.12 4.93
C GLU A 168 9.60 11.63 5.23
N GLN A 169 9.80 12.49 4.23
CA GLN A 169 9.69 13.95 4.40
C GLN A 169 8.28 14.39 4.80
N ILE A 170 7.24 13.78 4.23
CA ILE A 170 5.86 14.04 4.67
C ILE A 170 5.66 13.61 6.13
N THR A 171 6.18 12.45 6.51
CA THR A 171 6.06 11.95 7.89
C THR A 171 6.77 12.87 8.89
N GLU A 172 7.92 13.41 8.52
CA GLU A 172 8.75 14.25 9.39
C GLU A 172 8.25 15.70 9.47
N LYS A 173 7.90 16.30 8.33
CA LYS A 173 7.57 17.73 8.20
C LYS A 173 6.13 18.03 7.82
N GLY A 174 5.38 17.03 7.40
CA GLY A 174 4.00 17.16 6.93
C GLY A 174 2.97 16.69 7.94
N ILE A 175 1.90 16.06 7.44
CA ILE A 175 0.78 15.54 8.23
C ILE A 175 0.64 14.03 8.05
N GLY A 176 0.60 13.31 9.18
CA GLY A 176 0.34 11.88 9.21
C GLY A 176 1.49 11.02 8.69
N ASN A 177 1.17 9.79 8.29
CA ASN A 177 2.14 8.87 7.69
C ASN A 177 2.30 9.17 6.20
N GLY A 178 3.49 9.58 5.78
CA GLY A 178 3.74 10.05 4.41
C GLY A 178 3.60 8.95 3.36
N VAL A 179 4.02 7.72 3.65
CA VAL A 179 3.84 6.58 2.73
C VAL A 179 2.35 6.33 2.48
N SER A 180 1.54 6.34 3.54
CA SER A 180 0.07 6.21 3.42
C SER A 180 -0.55 7.37 2.64
N MET A 181 -0.04 8.59 2.80
CA MET A 181 -0.51 9.77 2.06
C MET A 181 -0.19 9.67 0.56
N ILE A 182 0.96 9.11 0.19
CA ILE A 182 1.34 8.88 -1.22
C ILE A 182 0.42 7.83 -1.84
N ILE A 183 0.17 6.71 -1.15
CA ILE A 183 -0.77 5.66 -1.61
C ILE A 183 -2.18 6.25 -1.78
N PHE A 184 -2.65 7.00 -0.80
CA PHE A 184 -3.95 7.68 -0.84
C PHE A 184 -4.06 8.65 -2.04
N ALA A 185 -3.04 9.47 -2.28
CA ALA A 185 -2.98 10.36 -3.44
C ALA A 185 -2.99 9.59 -4.76
N GLY A 186 -2.31 8.44 -4.81
CA GLY A 186 -2.32 7.53 -5.96
C GLY A 186 -3.73 7.02 -6.26
N ILE A 187 -4.45 6.54 -5.24
CA ILE A 187 -5.82 6.04 -5.38
C ILE A 187 -6.78 7.15 -5.82
N ILE A 188 -6.74 8.31 -5.15
CA ILE A 188 -7.64 9.45 -5.47
C ILE A 188 -7.39 9.97 -6.88
N SER A 189 -6.17 9.95 -7.36
CA SER A 189 -5.83 10.44 -8.69
C SER A 189 -6.52 9.68 -9.83
N ARG A 190 -6.99 8.45 -9.58
CA ARG A 190 -7.75 7.64 -10.57
C ARG A 190 -9.25 7.88 -10.53
N LEU A 191 -9.79 8.49 -9.46
CA LEU A 191 -11.24 8.71 -9.34
C LEU A 191 -11.84 9.48 -10.53
N PRO A 192 -11.23 10.59 -11.02
CA PRO A 192 -11.79 11.29 -12.17
C PRO A 192 -11.87 10.44 -13.43
N GLY A 193 -10.85 9.60 -13.69
CA GLY A 193 -10.83 8.66 -14.82
C GLY A 193 -11.91 7.59 -14.68
N ALA A 194 -12.04 6.97 -13.51
CA ALA A 194 -13.06 5.97 -13.24
C ALA A 194 -14.48 6.53 -13.37
N VAL A 195 -14.72 7.76 -12.92
CA VAL A 195 -16.01 8.44 -13.10
C VAL A 195 -16.31 8.67 -14.58
N LYS A 196 -15.29 9.06 -15.36
CA LYS A 196 -15.41 9.25 -16.80
C LYS A 196 -15.74 7.93 -17.51
N GLU A 197 -15.04 6.84 -17.20
CA GLU A 197 -15.32 5.50 -17.74
C GLU A 197 -16.76 5.06 -17.43
N ILE A 198 -17.21 5.21 -16.18
CA ILE A 198 -18.60 4.91 -15.79
C ILE A 198 -19.58 5.77 -16.58
N TYR A 199 -19.28 7.06 -16.78
CA TYR A 199 -20.16 7.93 -17.56
C TYR A 199 -20.24 7.52 -19.03
N GLU A 200 -19.12 7.18 -19.67
CA GLU A 200 -19.06 6.72 -21.05
C GLU A 200 -19.78 5.38 -21.23
N ASP A 201 -19.57 4.42 -20.34
CA ASP A 201 -20.15 3.08 -20.43
C ASP A 201 -21.66 3.07 -20.17
N TYR A 202 -22.16 3.89 -19.24
CA TYR A 202 -23.54 3.84 -18.79
C TYR A 202 -24.45 4.96 -19.34
N PHE A 203 -23.90 6.00 -20.01
CA PHE A 203 -24.69 7.09 -20.55
C PHE A 203 -24.45 7.39 -22.02
N VAL A 204 -23.21 7.18 -22.53
CA VAL A 204 -22.87 7.55 -23.91
C VAL A 204 -23.09 6.38 -24.86
N ASN A 205 -22.73 5.16 -24.44
CA ASN A 205 -22.74 3.96 -25.31
C ASN A 205 -24.04 3.12 -25.19
N ILE A 206 -25.12 3.69 -24.65
CA ILE A 206 -26.39 2.94 -24.40
C ILE A 206 -27.55 3.48 -25.24
N GLU A 207 -28.37 2.54 -25.74
CA GLU A 207 -29.68 2.85 -26.36
C GLU A 207 -30.59 3.60 -25.36
N SER A 208 -31.28 4.62 -25.84
CA SER A 208 -32.18 5.48 -25.04
C SER A 208 -33.17 4.74 -24.16
N SER A 209 -33.52 3.50 -24.54
CA SER A 209 -34.46 2.63 -23.81
C SER A 209 -33.90 2.10 -22.47
N ARG A 210 -32.56 2.10 -22.28
CA ARG A 210 -31.89 1.53 -21.11
C ARG A 210 -31.33 2.58 -20.12
N ILE A 211 -31.51 3.85 -20.43
CA ILE A 211 -31.00 4.96 -19.57
C ILE A 211 -31.49 4.84 -18.12
N TRP A 212 -32.78 4.43 -17.94
CA TRP A 212 -33.35 4.27 -16.61
C TRP A 212 -32.67 3.16 -15.78
N GLN A 213 -32.29 2.06 -16.44
CA GLN A 213 -31.54 0.97 -15.79
C GLN A 213 -30.14 1.44 -15.35
N SER A 214 -29.46 2.24 -16.17
CA SER A 214 -28.15 2.82 -15.84
C SER A 214 -28.22 3.77 -14.65
N VAL A 215 -29.24 4.61 -14.58
CA VAL A 215 -29.47 5.51 -13.43
C VAL A 215 -29.68 4.72 -12.14
N ILE A 216 -30.52 3.66 -12.18
CA ILE A 216 -30.74 2.79 -11.02
C ILE A 216 -29.43 2.10 -10.61
N PHE A 217 -28.65 1.56 -11.56
CA PHE A 217 -27.38 0.91 -11.27
C PHE A 217 -26.39 1.86 -10.60
N ILE A 218 -26.24 3.09 -11.10
CA ILE A 218 -25.35 4.09 -10.51
C ILE A 218 -25.84 4.50 -9.12
N ALA A 219 -27.15 4.65 -8.92
CA ALA A 219 -27.71 4.94 -7.60
C ALA A 219 -27.38 3.83 -6.59
N ILE A 220 -27.55 2.56 -7.00
CA ILE A 220 -27.19 1.39 -6.17
C ILE A 220 -25.69 1.39 -5.87
N LEU A 221 -24.84 1.66 -6.86
CA LEU A 221 -23.39 1.72 -6.69
C LEU A 221 -22.97 2.80 -5.70
N VAL A 222 -23.53 4.00 -5.80
CA VAL A 222 -23.25 5.10 -4.84
C VAL A 222 -23.72 4.72 -3.44
N ILE A 223 -24.90 4.14 -3.29
CA ILE A 223 -25.40 3.68 -1.99
C ILE A 223 -24.48 2.60 -1.42
N ALA A 224 -24.07 1.63 -2.23
CA ALA A 224 -23.15 0.58 -1.81
C ALA A 224 -21.80 1.15 -1.31
N ILE A 225 -21.22 2.11 -2.03
CA ILE A 225 -19.99 2.80 -1.60
C ILE A 225 -20.21 3.50 -0.25
N LEU A 226 -21.31 4.23 -0.09
CA LEU A 226 -21.61 4.94 1.17
C LEU A 226 -21.78 3.96 2.33
N VAL A 227 -22.46 2.83 2.12
CA VAL A 227 -22.62 1.77 3.13
C VAL A 227 -21.26 1.18 3.50
N ILE A 228 -20.43 0.83 2.53
CA ILE A 228 -19.07 0.29 2.78
C ILE A 228 -18.24 1.29 3.58
N VAL A 229 -18.19 2.55 3.18
CA VAL A 229 -17.43 3.60 3.89
C VAL A 229 -17.93 3.77 5.32
N THR A 230 -19.24 3.75 5.52
CA THR A 230 -19.85 3.88 6.86
C THR A 230 -19.48 2.69 7.75
N VAL A 231 -19.61 1.47 7.23
CA VAL A 231 -19.28 0.24 7.97
C VAL A 231 -17.79 0.20 8.32
N VAL A 232 -16.92 0.47 7.34
CA VAL A 232 -15.46 0.50 7.57
C VAL A 232 -15.09 1.56 8.60
N THR A 233 -15.66 2.77 8.52
CA THR A 233 -15.40 3.85 9.46
C THR A 233 -15.88 3.49 10.86
N PHE A 234 -17.03 2.84 10.97
CA PHE A 234 -17.57 2.36 12.26
C PHE A 234 -16.61 1.36 12.93
N PHE A 235 -16.14 0.35 12.20
CA PHE A 235 -15.16 -0.61 12.72
C PHE A 235 -13.81 0.03 13.05
N GLN A 236 -13.37 1.00 12.25
CA GLN A 236 -12.10 1.70 12.46
C GLN A 236 -12.10 2.57 13.73
N GLN A 237 -13.29 3.13 14.08
CA GLN A 237 -13.47 3.96 15.29
C GLN A 237 -13.85 3.15 16.51
N ALA A 238 -14.21 1.88 16.35
CA ALA A 238 -14.63 1.03 17.44
C ALA A 238 -13.48 0.78 18.42
N GLU A 239 -13.70 1.11 19.71
CA GLU A 239 -12.74 0.93 20.79
C GLU A 239 -13.34 0.09 21.91
N ARG A 240 -12.60 -0.91 22.38
CA ARG A 240 -12.92 -1.66 23.59
C ARG A 240 -12.27 -0.98 24.79
N LYS A 241 -13.08 -0.47 25.71
CA LYS A 241 -12.62 0.18 26.93
C LYS A 241 -12.39 -0.88 28.02
N ILE A 242 -11.15 -1.08 28.45
CA ILE A 242 -10.79 -1.98 29.55
C ILE A 242 -10.62 -1.14 30.81
N PRO A 243 -11.39 -1.38 31.89
CA PRO A 243 -11.24 -0.62 33.13
C PRO A 243 -9.91 -0.96 33.80
N ILE A 244 -9.13 0.08 34.16
CA ILE A 244 -7.89 -0.05 34.92
C ILE A 244 -8.14 0.50 36.33
N GLN A 245 -7.77 -0.27 37.33
CA GLN A 245 -7.81 0.17 38.73
C GLN A 245 -6.38 0.61 39.12
N TYR A 246 -6.20 1.90 39.41
CA TYR A 246 -4.97 2.40 40.00
C TYR A 246 -5.01 2.23 41.51
N THR A 247 -3.95 1.71 42.10
CA THR A 247 -3.82 1.47 43.54
C THR A 247 -3.73 2.76 44.37
N LYS A 248 -3.41 3.91 43.72
CA LYS A 248 -3.40 5.22 44.39
C LYS A 248 -4.81 5.85 44.33
N ARG A 249 -5.54 5.79 45.44
CA ARG A 249 -6.71 6.66 45.64
C ARG A 249 -6.25 8.09 45.75
N VAL A 250 -6.39 8.88 44.67
CA VAL A 250 -6.37 10.34 44.79
C VAL A 250 -7.75 10.74 45.26
N SER A 251 -7.80 11.25 46.50
CA SER A 251 -9.02 11.71 47.15
C SER A 251 -9.67 12.81 46.30
N GLY A 252 -10.86 12.54 45.76
CA GLY A 252 -11.74 13.59 45.26
C GLY A 252 -12.32 13.48 43.85
N ALA A 253 -11.99 12.47 43.02
CA ALA A 253 -12.65 12.32 41.71
C ALA A 253 -12.90 10.83 41.37
N PRO A 254 -14.08 10.47 40.85
CA PRO A 254 -14.34 9.15 40.28
C PRO A 254 -13.68 9.03 38.93
N THR A 255 -12.36 8.86 38.89
CA THR A 255 -11.62 8.61 37.66
C THR A 255 -11.63 7.11 37.42
N SER A 256 -12.68 6.61 36.78
CA SER A 256 -12.62 5.33 36.09
C SER A 256 -11.68 5.49 34.89
N SER A 257 -10.39 5.26 35.12
CA SER A 257 -9.40 5.20 34.04
C SER A 257 -9.61 3.93 33.24
N TYR A 258 -9.74 4.04 31.95
CA TYR A 258 -9.86 2.90 31.03
C TYR A 258 -8.78 2.97 29.95
N LEU A 259 -8.31 1.79 29.56
CA LEU A 259 -7.39 1.64 28.42
C LEU A 259 -8.23 1.44 27.16
N PRO A 260 -8.23 2.39 26.20
CA PRO A 260 -8.92 2.19 24.94
C PRO A 260 -8.08 1.29 24.04
N LEU A 261 -8.58 0.11 23.69
CA LEU A 261 -8.00 -0.77 22.69
C LEU A 261 -8.85 -0.69 21.42
N LYS A 262 -8.22 -0.33 20.28
CA LYS A 262 -8.90 -0.34 18.99
C LYS A 262 -9.24 -1.77 18.59
N VAL A 263 -10.46 -2.01 18.13
CA VAL A 263 -10.91 -3.32 17.64
C VAL A 263 -10.11 -3.72 16.41
N ASN A 264 -9.89 -2.78 15.49
CA ASN A 264 -9.00 -2.96 14.34
C ASN A 264 -7.68 -2.21 14.56
N ALA A 265 -6.78 -2.79 15.37
CA ALA A 265 -5.45 -2.25 15.59
C ALA A 265 -4.57 -2.35 14.33
N ALA A 266 -4.76 -3.39 13.52
CA ALA A 266 -3.94 -3.66 12.35
C ALA A 266 -4.22 -2.71 11.16
N GLY A 267 -5.43 -2.13 11.07
CA GLY A 267 -5.81 -1.21 10.00
C GLY A 267 -5.79 -1.85 8.60
N VAL A 268 -5.27 -1.14 7.62
CA VAL A 268 -5.14 -1.57 6.22
C VAL A 268 -3.85 -2.35 5.94
N ILE A 269 -2.90 -2.35 6.87
CA ILE A 269 -1.56 -2.91 6.67
C ILE A 269 -1.59 -4.39 6.26
N PRO A 270 -2.38 -5.28 6.89
CA PRO A 270 -2.47 -6.69 6.50
C PRO A 270 -2.92 -6.91 5.05
N VAL A 271 -3.81 -6.06 4.55
CA VAL A 271 -4.29 -6.13 3.15
C VAL A 271 -3.15 -5.80 2.19
N ILE A 272 -2.37 -4.75 2.49
CA ILE A 272 -1.22 -4.36 1.68
C ILE A 272 -0.15 -5.48 1.71
N PHE A 273 0.04 -6.13 2.86
CA PHE A 273 0.98 -7.24 3.01
C PHE A 273 0.57 -8.46 2.17
N ALA A 274 -0.67 -8.89 2.31
CA ALA A 274 -1.20 -10.00 1.53
C ALA A 274 -1.12 -9.73 0.02
N SER A 275 -1.46 -8.51 -0.42
CA SER A 275 -1.38 -8.13 -1.82
C SER A 275 0.06 -8.12 -2.36
N SER A 276 1.03 -7.60 -1.59
CA SER A 276 2.43 -7.60 -1.99
C SER A 276 3.01 -9.01 -2.06
N LEU A 277 2.61 -9.90 -1.13
CA LEU A 277 3.07 -11.28 -1.10
C LEU A 277 2.55 -12.09 -2.30
N ILE A 278 1.33 -11.84 -2.75
CA ILE A 278 0.76 -12.50 -3.94
C ILE A 278 1.28 -11.85 -5.24
N ALA A 279 1.46 -10.54 -5.26
CA ALA A 279 1.93 -9.83 -6.44
C ALA A 279 3.33 -10.26 -6.88
N THR A 280 4.24 -10.54 -5.94
CA THR A 280 5.64 -10.91 -6.25
C THR A 280 5.75 -12.24 -7.01
N PRO A 281 5.17 -13.38 -6.55
CA PRO A 281 5.16 -14.62 -7.31
C PRO A 281 4.43 -14.50 -8.64
N ASN A 282 3.31 -13.76 -8.68
CA ASN A 282 2.56 -13.54 -9.91
C ASN A 282 3.40 -12.80 -10.96
N ALA A 283 4.15 -11.77 -10.58
CA ALA A 283 5.06 -11.07 -11.48
C ALA A 283 6.17 -12.00 -12.01
N ILE A 284 6.72 -12.88 -11.17
CA ILE A 284 7.72 -13.87 -11.58
C ILE A 284 7.11 -14.88 -12.56
N LEU A 285 5.93 -15.43 -12.26
CA LEU A 285 5.25 -16.35 -13.16
C LEU A 285 4.99 -15.72 -14.52
N GLN A 286 4.52 -14.47 -14.55
CA GLN A 286 4.30 -13.75 -15.81
C GLN A 286 5.59 -13.52 -16.61
N ALA A 287 6.71 -13.24 -15.94
CA ALA A 287 8.01 -13.09 -16.62
C ALA A 287 8.45 -14.38 -17.34
N PHE A 288 8.04 -15.55 -16.84
CA PHE A 288 8.35 -16.84 -17.43
C PHE A 288 7.23 -17.42 -18.29
N SER A 289 6.16 -16.68 -18.54
CA SER A 289 5.00 -17.14 -19.31
C SER A 289 5.37 -17.70 -20.69
N SER A 290 6.30 -17.05 -21.41
CA SER A 290 6.74 -17.50 -22.73
C SER A 290 7.44 -18.87 -22.76
N LYS A 291 8.02 -19.32 -21.61
CA LYS A 291 8.74 -20.59 -21.52
C LYS A 291 7.89 -21.74 -21.02
N PHE A 292 6.94 -21.47 -20.13
CA PHE A 292 6.19 -22.49 -19.39
C PHE A 292 4.69 -22.46 -19.66
N ALA A 293 4.21 -21.62 -20.59
CA ALA A 293 2.80 -21.63 -21.00
C ALA A 293 2.42 -23.03 -21.56
N GLY A 294 1.40 -23.64 -20.94
CA GLY A 294 0.92 -25.00 -21.31
C GLY A 294 1.38 -26.12 -20.39
N GLU A 295 2.27 -25.85 -19.42
CA GLU A 295 2.62 -26.80 -18.39
C GLU A 295 1.57 -26.80 -17.26
N ASN A 296 1.08 -27.98 -16.87
CA ASN A 296 0.03 -28.12 -15.85
C ASN A 296 0.38 -27.44 -14.51
N TRP A 297 1.65 -27.50 -14.08
CA TRP A 297 2.08 -26.87 -12.85
C TRP A 297 2.04 -25.33 -12.94
N TYR A 298 2.35 -24.79 -14.11
CA TYR A 298 2.32 -23.34 -14.36
C TYR A 298 0.89 -22.81 -14.30
N ASP A 299 -0.07 -23.50 -14.90
CA ASP A 299 -1.49 -23.15 -14.86
C ASP A 299 -2.07 -23.23 -13.45
N ILE A 300 -1.64 -24.21 -12.66
CA ILE A 300 -2.03 -24.33 -11.24
C ILE A 300 -1.46 -23.17 -10.44
N MET A 301 -0.19 -22.86 -10.57
CA MET A 301 0.45 -21.75 -9.86
C MET A 301 -0.16 -20.39 -10.23
N THR A 302 -0.42 -20.15 -11.52
CA THR A 302 -1.08 -18.93 -11.98
C THR A 302 -2.48 -18.80 -11.41
N LYS A 303 -3.25 -19.89 -11.31
CA LYS A 303 -4.56 -19.89 -10.65
C LYS A 303 -4.49 -19.61 -9.15
N ILE A 304 -3.48 -20.13 -8.47
CA ILE A 304 -3.25 -19.95 -7.03
C ILE A 304 -2.92 -18.50 -6.70
N PHE A 305 -2.07 -17.86 -7.51
CA PHE A 305 -1.63 -16.47 -7.28
C PHE A 305 -2.48 -15.42 -8.04
N SER A 306 -3.58 -15.80 -8.67
CA SER A 306 -4.49 -14.88 -9.36
C SER A 306 -5.68 -14.54 -8.46
N TYR A 307 -5.94 -13.25 -8.27
CA TYR A 307 -7.09 -12.76 -7.48
C TYR A 307 -8.45 -13.10 -8.09
N ASN A 308 -8.51 -13.35 -9.40
CA ASN A 308 -9.76 -13.60 -10.14
C ASN A 308 -10.21 -15.06 -10.08
N THR A 309 -9.41 -15.93 -9.47
CA THR A 309 -9.73 -17.35 -9.34
C THR A 309 -10.18 -17.65 -7.91
N VAL A 310 -11.09 -18.64 -7.77
CA VAL A 310 -11.58 -19.04 -6.44
C VAL A 310 -10.44 -19.45 -5.50
N PRO A 311 -9.46 -20.31 -5.91
CA PRO A 311 -8.35 -20.67 -5.02
C PRO A 311 -7.49 -19.46 -4.64
N GLY A 312 -7.21 -18.55 -5.57
CA GLY A 312 -6.43 -17.35 -5.28
C GLY A 312 -7.14 -16.40 -4.31
N ALA A 313 -8.45 -16.21 -4.47
CA ALA A 313 -9.25 -15.40 -3.56
C ALA A 313 -9.29 -15.99 -2.15
N ILE A 314 -9.37 -17.32 -2.01
CA ILE A 314 -9.32 -18.00 -0.71
C ILE A 314 -7.96 -17.77 -0.04
N ILE A 315 -6.86 -17.99 -0.78
CA ILE A 315 -5.50 -17.80 -0.26
C ILE A 315 -5.29 -16.35 0.15
N TYR A 316 -5.74 -15.39 -0.66
CA TYR A 316 -5.67 -13.96 -0.34
C TYR A 316 -6.41 -13.65 0.97
N THR A 317 -7.63 -14.16 1.13
CA THR A 317 -8.41 -13.96 2.35
C THR A 317 -7.73 -14.57 3.58
N VAL A 318 -7.22 -15.80 3.45
CA VAL A 318 -6.48 -16.48 4.53
C VAL A 318 -5.23 -15.69 4.92
N LEU A 319 -4.48 -15.17 3.95
CA LEU A 319 -3.32 -14.32 4.19
C LEU A 319 -3.69 -13.02 4.91
N ILE A 320 -4.78 -12.35 4.50
CA ILE A 320 -5.26 -11.15 5.19
C ILE A 320 -5.57 -11.47 6.66
N VAL A 321 -6.30 -12.54 6.92
CA VAL A 321 -6.66 -12.95 8.28
C VAL A 321 -5.41 -13.27 9.08
N ALA A 322 -4.48 -14.07 8.53
CA ALA A 322 -3.23 -14.43 9.19
C ALA A 322 -2.39 -13.19 9.53
N PHE A 323 -2.21 -12.27 8.58
CA PHE A 323 -1.47 -11.02 8.82
C PHE A 323 -2.20 -10.07 9.76
N THR A 324 -3.52 -10.07 9.80
CA THR A 324 -4.30 -9.27 10.76
C THR A 324 -4.04 -9.73 12.19
N PHE A 325 -4.12 -11.04 12.44
CA PHE A 325 -3.79 -11.61 13.75
C PHE A 325 -2.32 -11.34 14.10
N PHE A 326 -1.43 -11.62 13.18
CA PHE A 326 -0.01 -11.40 13.35
C PHE A 326 0.31 -9.95 13.74
N TYR A 327 -0.22 -8.97 12.99
CA TYR A 327 0.04 -7.56 13.24
C TYR A 327 -0.61 -7.06 14.54
N ALA A 328 -1.78 -7.60 14.90
CA ALA A 328 -2.41 -7.31 16.17
C ALA A 328 -1.53 -7.76 17.36
N PHE A 329 -0.91 -8.94 17.28
CA PHE A 329 0.04 -9.42 18.29
C PHE A 329 1.30 -8.55 18.38
N VAL A 330 1.79 -8.05 17.24
CA VAL A 330 2.96 -7.14 17.22
C VAL A 330 2.66 -5.80 17.88
N GLN A 331 1.48 -5.23 17.61
CA GLN A 331 1.10 -3.92 18.16
C GLN A 331 0.74 -3.97 19.65
N VAL A 332 0.05 -5.01 20.05
CA VAL A 332 -0.39 -5.19 21.43
C VAL A 332 0.28 -6.45 21.96
N ASN A 333 1.47 -6.29 22.55
CA ASN A 333 2.14 -7.42 23.18
C ASN A 333 1.43 -7.76 24.50
N PRO A 334 0.62 -8.84 24.57
CA PRO A 334 -0.16 -9.17 25.76
C PRO A 334 0.73 -9.49 26.96
N CYS A 335 1.92 -10.06 26.73
CA CYS A 335 2.85 -10.38 27.81
C CYS A 335 3.35 -9.11 28.52
N LEU A 336 3.68 -8.06 27.79
CA LEU A 336 4.09 -6.79 28.37
C LEU A 336 2.95 -6.05 29.08
N LEU A 337 1.72 -6.25 28.62
CA LEU A 337 0.54 -5.66 29.26
C LEU A 337 0.26 -6.29 30.64
N TYR A 338 0.46 -7.62 30.76
CA TYR A 338 0.27 -8.36 32.01
C TYR A 338 1.48 -8.32 32.94
N THR A 339 2.69 -8.17 32.40
CA THR A 339 3.95 -8.16 33.15
C THR A 339 4.54 -6.76 33.32
N SER A 340 3.79 -5.69 33.01
CA SER A 340 4.23 -4.33 33.30
C SER A 340 4.53 -4.21 34.80
N PRO A 341 5.81 -4.06 35.21
CA PRO A 341 6.17 -4.03 36.62
C PRO A 341 5.43 -2.88 37.29
N SER A 342 4.79 -3.19 38.40
CA SER A 342 4.23 -2.17 39.28
C SER A 342 5.36 -1.17 39.63
N PRO A 343 5.09 0.12 39.79
CA PRO A 343 6.10 1.09 40.23
C PRO A 343 6.82 0.71 41.52
N ARG A 344 6.30 -0.29 42.26
CA ARG A 344 6.94 -0.85 43.48
C ARG A 344 8.12 -1.77 43.19
N ASP A 345 8.26 -2.33 41.99
CA ASP A 345 9.34 -3.28 41.67
C ASP A 345 10.60 -2.58 41.15
N ARG A 346 10.65 -1.25 41.25
CA ARG A 346 11.79 -0.40 40.84
C ARG A 346 12.59 0.20 42.03
N THR A 347 12.43 -0.31 43.23
CA THR A 347 13.30 0.07 44.37
C THR A 347 14.28 -1.02 44.66
#